data_bf6dafb00c9c8cc8a03efc446c31f908
#
_entry.id   bf6dafb00c9c8cc8a03efc446c31f908
#
_cell.length_a   1.000
_cell.length_b   1.000
_cell.length_c   1.000
_cell.angle_alpha   90.00
_cell.angle_beta   90.00
_cell.angle_gamma   90.00
#
_symmetry.space_group_name_H-M   'P 1'
#
loop_
_entity.id
_entity.type
_entity.pdbx_description
1 polymer ?
#
loop_
_entity_poly.entity_id
_entity_poly.type
_entity_poly.pdbx_seq_one_letter_code
_entity_poly.pdbx_strand_id
1 'polypeptide(L)'
;MRIGVYPGTFDPITFGHMDIVRRALRVVDKLIIGVALDTNKAPMFDLEMRARMAESEIKALGSEADGRVVVKTFSGLLVNFADENKATVLVRGLRAVSDFEYEFQMAAINSKLNPATETVFLTASESTHFISSRFVKQIARLGGDISGFVSPSVAAHIKQYFNR
;
A
#
# COMPACT_ATOMS: atom_id res chain seq x y z
N MET A 1 2.51 -8.61 21.01
CA MET A 1 1.67 -8.13 19.87
C MET A 1 2.60 -7.68 18.75
N ARG A 2 2.48 -8.30 17.58
CA ARG A 2 3.31 -8.01 16.40
C ARG A 2 2.65 -6.92 15.57
N ILE A 3 3.31 -5.78 15.43
CA ILE A 3 2.81 -4.64 14.64
C ILE A 3 3.62 -4.57 13.35
N GLY A 4 2.92 -4.52 12.22
CA GLY A 4 3.51 -4.35 10.89
C GLY A 4 3.17 -2.99 10.29
N VAL A 5 4.07 -2.49 9.45
CA VAL A 5 3.82 -1.34 8.56
C VAL A 5 3.83 -1.84 7.12
N TYR A 6 2.79 -1.52 6.38
CA TYR A 6 2.74 -1.67 4.92
C TYR A 6 2.85 -0.29 4.29
N PRO A 7 4.04 0.10 3.85
CA PRO A 7 4.26 1.43 3.30
C PRO A 7 3.98 1.46 1.80
N GLY A 8 3.58 2.61 1.31
CA GLY A 8 3.40 2.84 -0.11
C GLY A 8 2.97 4.25 -0.43
N THR A 9 2.93 4.55 -1.72
CA THR A 9 2.36 5.80 -2.24
C THR A 9 0.84 5.74 -2.25
N PHE A 10 0.26 4.58 -2.59
CA PHE A 10 -1.18 4.34 -2.70
C PHE A 10 -1.90 5.40 -3.56
N ASP A 11 -1.46 5.54 -4.78
CA ASP A 11 -1.90 6.59 -5.71
C ASP A 11 -2.49 6.05 -7.03
N PRO A 12 -3.67 5.45 -6.99
CA PRO A 12 -4.51 5.13 -5.85
C PRO A 12 -4.22 3.77 -5.22
N ILE A 13 -4.86 3.49 -4.11
CA ILE A 13 -4.97 2.13 -3.57
C ILE A 13 -5.77 1.25 -4.53
N THR A 14 -5.32 0.00 -4.71
CA THR A 14 -5.88 -0.95 -5.70
C THR A 14 -6.26 -2.27 -5.05
N PHE A 15 -6.92 -3.15 -5.79
CA PHE A 15 -7.17 -4.52 -5.33
C PHE A 15 -5.88 -5.30 -5.04
N GLY A 16 -4.79 -4.98 -5.73
CA GLY A 16 -3.49 -5.55 -5.43
C GLY A 16 -2.98 -5.18 -4.03
N HIS A 17 -3.13 -3.91 -3.65
CA HIS A 17 -2.81 -3.47 -2.29
C HIS A 17 -3.71 -4.15 -1.25
N MET A 18 -5.00 -4.26 -1.53
CA MET A 18 -5.96 -4.87 -0.60
C MET A 18 -5.73 -6.37 -0.41
N ASP A 19 -5.27 -7.08 -1.43
CA ASP A 19 -4.82 -8.47 -1.32
C ASP A 19 -3.67 -8.60 -0.30
N ILE A 20 -2.66 -7.75 -0.41
CA ILE A 20 -1.54 -7.72 0.54
C ILE A 20 -2.03 -7.37 1.96
N VAL A 21 -2.93 -6.40 2.11
CA VAL A 21 -3.50 -6.04 3.43
C VAL A 21 -4.16 -7.25 4.10
N ARG A 22 -5.05 -7.95 3.40
CA ARG A 22 -5.73 -9.14 3.95
C ARG A 22 -4.75 -10.23 4.37
N ARG A 23 -3.73 -10.44 3.56
CA ARG A 23 -2.74 -11.49 3.82
C ARG A 23 -1.74 -11.09 4.89
N ALA A 24 -1.39 -9.82 4.99
CA ALA A 24 -0.56 -9.30 6.07
C ALA A 24 -1.18 -9.54 7.45
N LEU A 25 -2.51 -9.49 7.56
CA LEU A 25 -3.23 -9.78 8.82
C LEU A 25 -3.10 -11.23 9.30
N ARG A 26 -2.55 -12.13 8.48
CA ARG A 26 -2.18 -13.49 8.90
C ARG A 26 -0.77 -13.55 9.51
N VAL A 27 0.02 -12.51 9.30
CA VAL A 27 1.43 -12.43 9.71
C VAL A 27 1.60 -11.51 10.92
N VAL A 28 0.78 -10.48 11.03
CA VAL A 28 0.84 -9.49 12.10
C VAL A 28 -0.50 -9.37 12.84
N ASP A 29 -0.43 -8.95 14.10
CA ASP A 29 -1.63 -8.73 14.94
C ASP A 29 -2.29 -7.40 14.61
N LYS A 30 -1.48 -6.38 14.29
CA LYS A 30 -1.92 -5.06 13.82
C LYS A 30 -1.13 -4.64 12.60
N LEU A 31 -1.81 -3.99 11.66
CA LEU A 31 -1.22 -3.47 10.44
C LEU A 31 -1.44 -1.96 10.35
N ILE A 32 -0.38 -1.24 10.06
CA ILE A 32 -0.43 0.19 9.75
C ILE A 32 -0.16 0.34 8.26
N ILE A 33 -1.13 0.88 7.53
CA ILE A 33 -0.90 1.33 6.16
C ILE A 33 -0.24 2.69 6.25
N GLY A 34 1.03 2.75 5.86
CA GLY A 34 1.82 3.98 5.86
C GLY A 34 1.77 4.66 4.50
N VAL A 35 1.01 5.76 4.39
CA VAL A 35 0.91 6.53 3.14
C VAL A 35 2.04 7.55 3.10
N ALA A 36 2.96 7.40 2.17
CA ALA A 36 4.16 8.24 2.10
C ALA A 36 3.87 9.60 1.47
N LEU A 37 4.33 10.66 2.14
CA LEU A 37 4.38 12.01 1.58
C LEU A 37 5.51 12.10 0.54
N ASP A 38 6.70 11.63 0.91
CA ASP A 38 7.88 11.69 0.07
C ASP A 38 7.84 10.55 -0.97
N THR A 39 7.62 10.92 -2.21
CA THR A 39 7.59 9.98 -3.33
C THR A 39 8.52 10.47 -4.43
N ASN A 40 9.15 9.54 -5.15
CA ASN A 40 10.02 9.86 -6.28
C ASN A 40 9.23 10.31 -7.53
N LYS A 41 7.90 10.36 -7.45
CA LYS A 41 6.99 10.70 -8.54
C LYS A 41 5.95 11.68 -8.06
N ALA A 42 5.54 12.62 -8.93
CA ALA A 42 4.39 13.46 -8.67
C ALA A 42 3.12 12.58 -8.63
N PRO A 43 2.45 12.44 -7.48
CA PRO A 43 1.24 11.64 -7.39
C PRO A 43 0.06 12.35 -8.05
N MET A 44 -0.91 11.57 -8.54
CA MET A 44 -2.18 12.10 -9.08
C MET A 44 -3.01 12.75 -7.97
N PHE A 45 -3.05 12.11 -6.81
CA PHE A 45 -3.80 12.59 -5.65
C PHE A 45 -2.84 13.10 -4.56
N ASP A 46 -3.26 14.15 -3.87
CA ASP A 46 -2.51 14.63 -2.71
C ASP A 46 -2.50 13.60 -1.57
N LEU A 47 -1.66 13.82 -0.58
CA LEU A 47 -1.46 12.90 0.54
C LEU A 47 -2.77 12.61 1.28
N GLU A 48 -3.57 13.64 1.53
CA GLU A 48 -4.82 13.52 2.27
C GLU A 48 -5.85 12.68 1.52
N MET A 49 -5.98 12.88 0.21
CA MET A 49 -6.90 12.09 -0.60
C MET A 49 -6.45 10.62 -0.71
N ARG A 50 -5.15 10.37 -0.84
CA ARG A 50 -4.62 9.00 -0.86
C ARG A 50 -4.88 8.28 0.46
N ALA A 51 -4.70 8.95 1.58
CA ALA A 51 -5.02 8.40 2.89
C ALA A 51 -6.53 8.13 3.06
N ARG A 52 -7.38 9.06 2.66
CA ARG A 52 -8.85 8.89 2.73
C ARG A 52 -9.34 7.71 1.89
N MET A 53 -8.79 7.53 0.67
CA MET A 53 -9.13 6.37 -0.15
C MET A 53 -8.72 5.06 0.53
N ALA A 54 -7.53 5.01 1.13
CA ALA A 54 -7.08 3.85 1.89
C ALA A 54 -7.99 3.58 3.11
N GLU A 55 -8.35 4.60 3.87
CA GLU A 55 -9.28 4.49 5.00
C GLU A 55 -10.64 3.93 4.57
N SER A 56 -11.17 4.42 3.45
CA SER A 56 -12.44 3.94 2.89
C SER A 56 -12.38 2.44 2.54
N GLU A 57 -11.27 2.00 1.93
CA GLU A 57 -11.06 0.59 1.59
C GLU A 57 -10.96 -0.28 2.85
N ILE A 58 -10.25 0.17 3.88
CA ILE A 58 -10.14 -0.55 5.15
C ILE A 58 -11.50 -0.64 5.84
N LYS A 59 -12.27 0.45 5.84
CA LYS A 59 -13.63 0.45 6.39
C LYS A 59 -14.53 -0.55 5.67
N ALA A 60 -14.39 -0.68 4.36
CA ALA A 60 -15.15 -1.63 3.55
C ALA A 60 -14.81 -3.11 3.85
N LEU A 61 -13.64 -3.41 4.43
CA LEU A 61 -13.30 -4.76 4.88
C LEU A 61 -14.19 -5.23 6.07
N GLY A 62 -14.73 -4.30 6.84
CA GLY A 62 -15.58 -4.63 7.98
C GLY A 62 -14.89 -5.58 8.97
N SER A 63 -15.54 -6.72 9.25
CA SER A 63 -15.04 -7.73 10.20
C SER A 63 -13.72 -8.40 9.79
N GLU A 64 -13.32 -8.36 8.50
CA GLU A 64 -12.03 -8.90 8.08
C GLU A 64 -10.87 -8.10 8.69
N ALA A 65 -11.01 -6.80 8.80
CA ALA A 65 -10.02 -5.94 9.44
C ALA A 65 -10.12 -5.97 10.97
N ASP A 66 -11.31 -6.16 11.51
CA ASP A 66 -11.63 -6.26 12.96
C ASP A 66 -10.90 -5.22 13.82
N GLY A 67 -10.85 -3.97 13.35
CA GLY A 67 -10.12 -2.88 14.01
C GLY A 67 -8.59 -3.04 14.06
N ARG A 68 -8.04 -4.05 13.39
CA ARG A 68 -6.59 -4.33 13.38
C ARG A 68 -5.79 -3.53 12.35
N VAL A 69 -6.47 -2.80 11.46
CA VAL A 69 -5.83 -2.01 10.41
C VAL A 69 -6.08 -0.54 10.64
N VAL A 70 -5.03 0.27 10.61
CA VAL A 70 -5.11 1.73 10.66
C VAL A 70 -4.33 2.34 9.50
N VAL A 71 -4.76 3.50 9.03
CA VAL A 71 -4.06 4.27 8.01
C VAL A 71 -3.38 5.46 8.67
N LYS A 72 -2.11 5.67 8.37
CA LYS A 72 -1.34 6.83 8.82
C LYS A 72 -0.52 7.38 7.67
N THR A 73 -0.36 8.69 7.64
CA THR A 73 0.58 9.35 6.74
C THR A 73 1.94 9.47 7.40
N PHE A 74 3.00 9.50 6.59
CA PHE A 74 4.34 9.73 7.11
C PHE A 74 5.23 10.44 6.08
N SER A 75 6.27 11.06 6.59
CA SER A 75 7.37 11.64 5.82
C SER A 75 8.71 11.16 6.37
N GLY A 76 9.76 11.24 5.56
CA GLY A 76 11.09 10.80 5.96
C GLY A 76 11.31 9.29 5.88
N LEU A 77 12.22 8.79 6.71
CA LEU A 77 12.63 7.39 6.66
C LEU A 77 11.57 6.44 7.19
N LEU A 78 11.29 5.40 6.43
CA LEU A 78 10.34 4.34 6.79
C LEU A 78 10.66 3.69 8.13
N VAL A 79 11.95 3.44 8.41
CA VAL A 79 12.36 2.80 9.67
C VAL A 79 12.08 3.67 10.88
N ASN A 80 12.17 5.00 10.76
CA ASN A 80 11.81 5.91 11.83
C ASN A 80 10.30 5.88 12.10
N PHE A 81 9.52 5.91 11.03
CA PHE A 81 8.06 5.77 11.14
C PHE A 81 7.65 4.44 11.77
N ALA A 82 8.32 3.35 11.41
CA ALA A 82 8.09 2.05 12.03
C ALA A 82 8.41 2.07 13.53
N ASP A 83 9.54 2.66 13.92
CA ASP A 83 9.95 2.77 15.32
C ASP A 83 8.98 3.60 16.16
N GLU A 84 8.60 4.77 15.67
CA GLU A 84 7.58 5.64 16.31
C GLU A 84 6.26 4.92 16.57
N ASN A 85 5.91 3.97 15.71
CA ASN A 85 4.70 3.17 15.82
C ASN A 85 4.92 1.81 16.48
N LYS A 86 6.12 1.55 17.03
CA LYS A 86 6.50 0.28 17.67
C LYS A 86 6.30 -0.93 16.75
N ALA A 87 6.44 -0.72 15.45
CA ALA A 87 6.33 -1.76 14.45
C ALA A 87 7.68 -2.46 14.26
N THR A 88 7.67 -3.77 14.28
CA THR A 88 8.85 -4.61 14.09
C THR A 88 8.87 -5.32 12.75
N VAL A 89 7.82 -5.18 11.97
CA VAL A 89 7.67 -5.82 10.66
C VAL A 89 7.36 -4.78 9.59
N LEU A 90 8.15 -4.78 8.51
CA LEU A 90 7.82 -4.06 7.29
C LEU A 90 7.24 -5.06 6.29
N VAL A 91 6.02 -4.82 5.84
CA VAL A 91 5.33 -5.66 4.85
C VAL A 91 5.54 -5.06 3.47
N ARG A 92 6.04 -5.87 2.55
CA ARG A 92 6.21 -5.48 1.14
C ARG A 92 5.56 -6.51 0.23
N GLY A 93 4.86 -6.05 -0.80
CA GLY A 93 4.30 -6.91 -1.85
C GLY A 93 5.31 -7.12 -2.98
N LEU A 94 5.37 -8.33 -3.51
CA LEU A 94 6.15 -8.66 -4.71
C LEU A 94 5.19 -9.11 -5.81
N ARG A 95 5.21 -8.41 -6.96
CA ARG A 95 4.36 -8.71 -8.13
C ARG A 95 5.11 -9.45 -9.22
N ALA A 96 6.38 -9.13 -9.42
CA ALA A 96 7.22 -9.70 -10.46
C ALA A 96 8.66 -9.90 -9.96
N VAL A 97 9.42 -10.72 -10.66
CA VAL A 97 10.85 -10.95 -10.36
C VAL A 97 11.63 -9.64 -10.43
N SER A 98 11.27 -8.73 -11.34
CA SER A 98 11.90 -7.41 -11.46
C SER A 98 11.72 -6.52 -10.22
N ASP A 99 10.65 -6.71 -9.44
CA ASP A 99 10.46 -5.98 -8.19
C ASP A 99 11.43 -6.47 -7.10
N PHE A 100 11.80 -7.74 -7.13
CA PHE A 100 12.55 -8.39 -6.06
C PHE A 100 13.92 -7.77 -5.85
N GLU A 101 14.66 -7.45 -6.89
CA GLU A 101 16.01 -6.89 -6.78
C GLU A 101 16.01 -5.56 -6.00
N TYR A 102 15.12 -4.65 -6.37
CA TYR A 102 14.96 -3.37 -5.68
C TYR A 102 14.49 -3.57 -4.24
N GLU A 103 13.47 -4.40 -4.03
CA GLU A 103 12.90 -4.67 -2.70
C GLU A 103 13.93 -5.36 -1.79
N PHE A 104 14.74 -6.26 -2.32
CA PHE A 104 15.80 -6.92 -1.59
C PHE A 104 16.86 -5.94 -1.10
N GLN A 105 17.29 -5.01 -1.97
CA GLN A 105 18.24 -3.96 -1.60
C GLN A 105 17.66 -3.04 -0.53
N MET A 106 16.40 -2.64 -0.67
CA MET A 106 15.73 -1.79 0.32
C MET A 106 15.58 -2.48 1.67
N ALA A 107 15.29 -3.78 1.68
CA ALA A 107 15.24 -4.56 2.92
C ALA A 107 16.58 -4.60 3.64
N ALA A 108 17.68 -4.78 2.89
CA ALA A 108 19.03 -4.75 3.44
C ALA A 108 19.39 -3.38 4.03
N ILE A 109 19.04 -2.31 3.33
CA ILE A 109 19.25 -0.92 3.80
C ILE A 109 18.44 -0.67 5.07
N ASN A 110 17.16 -1.02 5.08
CA ASN A 110 16.29 -0.83 6.25
C ASN A 110 16.80 -1.61 7.46
N SER A 111 17.25 -2.85 7.29
CA SER A 111 17.85 -3.66 8.34
C SER A 111 19.15 -3.05 8.89
N LYS A 112 19.95 -2.42 8.03
CA LYS A 112 21.16 -1.70 8.45
C LYS A 112 20.83 -0.46 9.28
N LEU A 113 19.77 0.26 8.89
CA LEU A 113 19.34 1.48 9.58
C LEU A 113 18.64 1.19 10.91
N ASN A 114 17.85 0.11 10.96
CA ASN A 114 17.16 -0.34 12.18
C ASN A 114 17.13 -1.87 12.25
N PRO A 115 18.10 -2.50 12.91
CA PRO A 115 18.16 -3.96 13.03
C PRO A 115 16.98 -4.61 13.79
N ALA A 116 16.19 -3.82 14.52
CA ALA A 116 15.00 -4.31 15.22
C ALA A 116 13.79 -4.50 14.31
N THR A 117 13.87 -4.06 13.06
CA THR A 117 12.77 -4.13 12.10
C THR A 117 13.09 -5.14 11.00
N GLU A 118 12.21 -6.13 10.80
CA GLU A 118 12.37 -7.18 9.80
C GLU A 118 11.44 -6.93 8.60
N THR A 119 11.91 -7.17 7.39
CA THR A 119 11.08 -7.06 6.17
C THR A 119 10.51 -8.41 5.79
N VAL A 120 9.20 -8.46 5.61
CA VAL A 120 8.48 -9.65 5.14
C VAL A 120 7.91 -9.37 3.75
N PHE A 121 8.25 -10.24 2.81
CA PHE A 121 7.71 -10.19 1.44
C PHE A 121 6.50 -11.09 1.31
N LEU A 122 5.42 -10.53 0.78
CA LEU A 122 4.23 -11.28 0.38
C LEU A 122 4.12 -11.22 -1.15
N THR A 123 4.14 -12.39 -1.78
CA THR A 123 3.97 -12.48 -3.22
C THR A 123 2.52 -12.15 -3.60
N ALA A 124 2.31 -11.35 -4.63
CA ALA A 124 0.97 -11.04 -5.12
C ALA A 124 0.24 -12.33 -5.56
N SER A 125 -1.08 -12.35 -5.33
CA SER A 125 -1.93 -13.43 -5.80
C SER A 125 -1.99 -13.47 -7.33
N GLU A 126 -2.29 -14.63 -7.91
CA GLU A 126 -2.42 -14.81 -9.35
C GLU A 126 -3.42 -13.83 -9.97
N SER A 127 -4.51 -13.53 -9.26
CA SER A 127 -5.54 -12.58 -9.71
C SER A 127 -5.17 -11.12 -9.59
N THR A 128 -4.08 -10.77 -8.90
CA THR A 128 -3.72 -9.38 -8.60
C THR A 128 -2.29 -8.98 -8.99
N HIS A 129 -1.44 -9.93 -9.38
CA HIS A 129 -0.02 -9.66 -9.65
C HIS A 129 0.22 -8.65 -10.79
N PHE A 130 -0.70 -8.52 -11.72
CA PHE A 130 -0.65 -7.57 -12.84
C PHE A 130 -1.20 -6.18 -12.49
N ILE A 131 -1.81 -6.00 -11.30
CA ILE A 131 -2.42 -4.72 -10.90
C ILE A 131 -1.35 -3.79 -10.34
N SER A 132 -1.22 -2.62 -10.95
CA SER A 132 -0.39 -1.53 -10.43
C SER A 132 -1.14 -0.21 -10.52
N SER A 133 -0.88 0.70 -9.58
CA SER A 133 -1.45 2.06 -9.61
C SER A 133 -1.08 2.80 -10.90
N ARG A 134 0.12 2.58 -11.39
CA ARG A 134 0.58 3.17 -12.65
C ARG A 134 -0.29 2.76 -13.83
N PHE A 135 -0.58 1.47 -13.98
CA PHE A 135 -1.42 0.96 -15.07
C PHE A 135 -2.87 1.39 -14.90
N VAL A 136 -3.39 1.41 -13.67
CA VAL A 136 -4.75 1.91 -13.41
C VAL A 136 -4.90 3.36 -13.89
N LYS A 137 -3.94 4.23 -13.55
CA LYS A 137 -3.94 5.62 -13.99
C LYS A 137 -3.84 5.74 -15.51
N GLN A 138 -3.01 4.93 -16.14
CA GLN A 138 -2.84 4.93 -17.59
C GLN A 138 -4.13 4.49 -18.31
N ILE A 139 -4.75 3.40 -17.85
CA ILE A 139 -6.02 2.91 -18.40
C ILE A 139 -7.11 3.96 -18.25
N ALA A 140 -7.24 4.55 -17.06
CA ALA A 140 -8.25 5.58 -16.79
C ALA A 140 -8.06 6.83 -17.67
N ARG A 141 -6.82 7.27 -17.84
CA ARG A 141 -6.50 8.41 -18.72
C ARG A 141 -6.95 8.17 -20.14
N LEU A 142 -6.83 6.95 -20.64
CA LEU A 142 -7.25 6.55 -21.98
C LEU A 142 -8.74 6.20 -22.09
N GLY A 143 -9.51 6.35 -21.00
CA GLY A 143 -10.94 6.08 -20.97
C GLY A 143 -11.33 4.62 -20.84
N GLY A 144 -10.38 3.74 -20.45
CA GLY A 144 -10.62 2.33 -20.24
C GLY A 144 -11.38 2.04 -18.95
N ASP A 145 -11.93 0.83 -18.85
CA ASP A 145 -12.62 0.34 -17.65
C ASP A 145 -11.62 -0.10 -16.59
N ILE A 146 -11.71 0.51 -15.42
CA ILE A 146 -10.85 0.24 -14.26
C ILE A 146 -11.54 -0.56 -13.15
N SER A 147 -12.78 -1.00 -13.37
CA SER A 147 -13.60 -1.69 -12.35
C SER A 147 -13.00 -3.02 -11.87
N GLY A 148 -12.15 -3.65 -12.66
CA GLY A 148 -11.43 -4.88 -12.29
C GLY A 148 -10.17 -4.64 -11.47
N PHE A 149 -9.77 -3.38 -11.23
CA PHE A 149 -8.49 -3.06 -10.61
C PHE A 149 -8.62 -2.27 -9.31
N VAL A 150 -9.70 -1.51 -9.17
CA VAL A 150 -9.98 -0.66 -8.00
C VAL A 150 -11.45 -0.75 -7.60
N SER A 151 -11.76 -0.40 -6.36
CA SER A 151 -13.14 -0.36 -5.88
C SER A 151 -13.97 0.72 -6.60
N PRO A 152 -15.32 0.61 -6.57
CA PRO A 152 -16.18 1.66 -7.12
C PRO A 152 -15.93 3.04 -6.52
N SER A 153 -15.62 3.11 -5.22
CA SER A 153 -15.29 4.37 -4.54
C SER A 153 -14.03 5.01 -5.11
N VAL A 154 -12.96 4.24 -5.26
CA VAL A 154 -11.70 4.70 -5.86
C VAL A 154 -11.90 5.07 -7.33
N ALA A 155 -12.64 4.24 -8.08
CA ALA A 155 -12.96 4.52 -9.48
C ALA A 155 -13.69 5.86 -9.66
N ALA A 156 -14.59 6.20 -8.76
CA ALA A 156 -15.32 7.48 -8.78
C ALA A 156 -14.35 8.68 -8.63
N HIS A 157 -13.39 8.60 -7.71
CA HIS A 157 -12.37 9.66 -7.54
C HIS A 157 -11.50 9.82 -8.79
N ILE A 158 -11.10 8.71 -9.42
CA ILE A 158 -10.30 8.75 -10.65
C ILE A 158 -11.10 9.36 -11.80
N LYS A 159 -12.36 8.96 -11.97
CA LYS A 159 -13.24 9.54 -13.00
C LYS A 159 -13.44 11.04 -12.79
N GLN A 160 -13.66 11.46 -11.56
CA GLN A 160 -13.78 12.88 -11.23
C GLN A 160 -12.51 13.66 -11.58
N TYR A 161 -11.34 13.09 -11.28
CA TYR A 161 -10.05 13.70 -11.65
C TYR A 161 -9.94 13.96 -13.15
N PHE A 162 -10.42 13.05 -13.99
CA PHE A 162 -10.41 13.18 -15.44
C PHE A 162 -11.67 13.84 -16.01
N ASN A 163 -12.59 14.36 -15.19
CA ASN A 163 -13.86 14.96 -15.61
C ASN A 163 -14.73 14.01 -16.47
N ARG A 164 -14.89 12.77 -16.05
CA ARG A 164 -15.65 11.73 -16.77
C ARG A 164 -16.72 11.07 -15.90
#